data_da32ad8b8a354ecec46dfe7cce53ad5b
#
_entry.id   da32ad8b8a354ecec46dfe7cce53ad5b
#
_cell.length_a   1.000
_cell.length_b   1.000
_cell.length_c   1.000
_cell.angle_alpha   90.00
_cell.angle_beta   90.00
_cell.angle_gamma   90.00
#
_symmetry.space_group_name_H-M   'P 1'
#
loop_
_entity.id
_entity.type
_entity.pdbx_description
1 polymer ?
#
loop_
_entity_poly.entity_id
_entity_poly.type
_entity_poly.pdbx_seq_one_letter_code
_entity_poly.pdbx_strand_id
1 'polypeptide(L)'
;MQFARINDNTFHYRLIGAVTAKPVIVFVNALGTDLRIWRDIVIGLAGAHTMLLYDKRGHGLSDIGQVPYSIEELATDLAGLLDRLGVRQAIVCGLSVGGLIAQALYQRRPDLVRALVLSNTAHKIGTAEMWDERIAAVEAKGLAVIADGVLERWFTPAFRRPENAAFAGYRNMLVRQPVAGYVGTCAAIRDADYTDAAGKIAVPVLCIAGDQDGSTPPDLVR
;
A
#
# COMPACT_ATOMS: atom_id res chain seq x y z
N MET A 1 -19.06 -2.87 -6.07
CA MET A 1 -17.79 -3.62 -5.99
C MET A 1 -17.38 -3.99 -7.39
N GLN A 2 -16.10 -3.87 -7.74
CA GLN A 2 -15.56 -4.19 -9.06
C GLN A 2 -14.43 -5.20 -8.87
N PHE A 3 -14.36 -6.20 -9.74
CA PHE A 3 -13.32 -7.23 -9.68
C PHE A 3 -12.71 -7.43 -11.07
N ALA A 4 -11.41 -7.72 -11.09
CA ALA A 4 -10.69 -8.07 -12.30
C ALA A 4 -9.79 -9.29 -12.04
N ARG A 5 -9.68 -10.17 -13.03
CA ARG A 5 -8.70 -11.27 -12.99
C ARG A 5 -7.41 -10.82 -13.65
N ILE A 6 -6.33 -10.84 -12.88
CA ILE A 6 -4.98 -10.42 -13.26
C ILE A 6 -4.00 -11.48 -12.74
N ASN A 7 -3.12 -11.99 -13.57
CA ASN A 7 -2.09 -12.97 -13.20
C ASN A 7 -2.66 -14.13 -12.36
N ASP A 8 -3.79 -14.71 -12.84
CA ASP A 8 -4.54 -15.79 -12.21
C ASP A 8 -5.14 -15.50 -10.83
N ASN A 9 -5.09 -14.26 -10.36
CA ASN A 9 -5.72 -13.83 -9.11
C ASN A 9 -6.85 -12.84 -9.38
N THR A 10 -7.87 -12.86 -8.52
CA THR A 10 -8.98 -11.89 -8.53
C THR A 10 -8.61 -10.70 -7.66
N PHE A 11 -8.68 -9.51 -8.25
CA PHE A 11 -8.44 -8.25 -7.54
C PHE A 11 -9.73 -7.46 -7.37
N HIS A 12 -9.98 -7.04 -6.15
CA HIS A 12 -11.00 -6.07 -5.82
C HIS A 12 -10.48 -4.65 -6.08
N TYR A 13 -11.25 -3.86 -6.81
CA TYR A 13 -10.89 -2.46 -7.06
C TYR A 13 -12.13 -1.55 -7.11
N ARG A 14 -11.90 -0.26 -7.12
CA ARG A 14 -12.89 0.78 -7.36
C ARG A 14 -12.30 1.84 -8.29
N LEU A 15 -12.95 2.05 -9.41
CA LEU A 15 -12.70 3.20 -10.28
C LEU A 15 -13.78 4.25 -9.98
N ILE A 16 -13.38 5.43 -9.51
CA ILE A 16 -14.24 6.50 -9.02
C ILE A 16 -14.00 7.76 -9.85
N GLY A 17 -15.06 8.46 -10.19
CA GLY A 17 -15.01 9.69 -10.97
C GLY A 17 -15.28 9.46 -12.46
N ALA A 18 -15.53 10.55 -13.19
CA ALA A 18 -15.69 10.51 -14.62
C ALA A 18 -14.32 10.47 -15.32
N VAL A 19 -14.25 9.83 -16.48
CA VAL A 19 -13.06 9.90 -17.33
C VAL A 19 -12.84 11.37 -17.73
N THR A 20 -11.68 11.91 -17.36
CA THR A 20 -11.28 13.28 -17.67
C THR A 20 -9.96 13.25 -18.45
N ALA A 21 -9.57 14.39 -19.00
CA ALA A 21 -8.24 14.55 -19.61
C ALA A 21 -7.08 14.55 -18.57
N LYS A 22 -7.42 14.59 -17.27
CA LYS A 22 -6.43 14.55 -16.18
C LYS A 22 -5.95 13.11 -15.95
N PRO A 23 -4.71 12.95 -15.48
CA PRO A 23 -4.19 11.64 -15.09
C PRO A 23 -5.07 10.98 -14.00
N VAL A 24 -5.21 9.66 -14.08
CA VAL A 24 -5.82 8.89 -13.01
C VAL A 24 -4.89 8.88 -11.79
N ILE A 25 -5.45 9.08 -10.60
CA ILE A 25 -4.72 8.89 -9.34
C ILE A 25 -4.95 7.46 -8.89
N VAL A 26 -3.86 6.73 -8.69
CA VAL A 26 -3.87 5.32 -8.26
C VAL A 26 -3.39 5.25 -6.82
N PHE A 27 -4.17 4.64 -5.93
CA PHE A 27 -3.86 4.52 -4.53
C PHE A 27 -3.41 3.10 -4.17
N VAL A 28 -2.23 2.97 -3.57
CA VAL A 28 -1.61 1.70 -3.17
C VAL A 28 -1.49 1.64 -1.65
N ASN A 29 -2.21 0.71 -1.03
CA ASN A 29 -2.42 0.62 0.41
C ASN A 29 -1.18 0.16 1.19
N ALA A 30 -1.11 0.52 2.48
CA ALA A 30 -0.14 0.01 3.43
C ALA A 30 -0.34 -1.49 3.76
N LEU A 31 0.64 -2.11 4.40
CA LEU A 31 0.55 -3.45 4.97
C LEU A 31 -0.58 -3.51 6.01
N GLY A 32 -1.39 -4.55 5.96
CA GLY A 32 -2.48 -4.74 6.93
C GLY A 32 -3.70 -3.84 6.71
N THR A 33 -3.76 -3.15 5.56
CA THR A 33 -4.88 -2.26 5.22
C THR A 33 -5.48 -2.61 3.85
N ASP A 34 -6.68 -2.12 3.59
CA ASP A 34 -7.37 -2.24 2.31
C ASP A 34 -7.78 -0.88 1.74
N LEU A 35 -8.43 -0.87 0.59
CA LEU A 35 -8.76 0.36 -0.14
C LEU A 35 -9.61 1.37 0.66
N ARG A 36 -10.23 0.96 1.77
CA ARG A 36 -11.08 1.84 2.61
C ARG A 36 -10.28 2.91 3.35
N ILE A 37 -8.96 2.73 3.54
CA ILE A 37 -8.12 3.75 4.20
C ILE A 37 -8.11 5.08 3.43
N TRP A 38 -8.40 5.06 2.15
CA TRP A 38 -8.35 6.24 1.28
C TRP A 38 -9.63 7.05 1.25
N ARG A 39 -10.67 6.63 2.02
CA ARG A 39 -12.01 7.23 1.98
C ARG A 39 -12.00 8.76 2.06
N ASP A 40 -11.29 9.32 3.02
CA ASP A 40 -11.33 10.77 3.27
C ASP A 40 -10.56 11.54 2.18
N ILE A 41 -9.48 10.97 1.67
CA ILE A 41 -8.75 11.51 0.52
C ILE A 41 -9.64 11.50 -0.73
N VAL A 42 -10.36 10.38 -0.96
CA VAL A 42 -11.29 10.24 -2.09
C VAL A 42 -12.40 11.29 -2.02
N ILE A 43 -12.95 11.55 -0.82
CA ILE A 43 -13.97 12.59 -0.63
C ILE A 43 -13.41 13.97 -0.98
N GLY A 44 -12.19 14.28 -0.53
CA GLY A 44 -11.53 15.57 -0.81
C GLY A 44 -11.20 15.79 -2.29
N LEU A 45 -11.00 14.72 -3.05
CA LEU A 45 -10.67 14.77 -4.49
C LEU A 45 -11.87 14.49 -5.41
N ALA A 46 -13.04 14.20 -4.83
CA ALA A 46 -14.24 13.84 -5.58
C ALA A 46 -14.64 14.96 -6.56
N GLY A 47 -15.01 14.57 -7.78
CA GLY A 47 -15.39 15.49 -8.85
C GLY A 47 -14.22 16.16 -9.57
N ALA A 48 -13.01 16.18 -8.99
CA ALA A 48 -11.84 16.80 -9.61
C ALA A 48 -10.93 15.81 -10.35
N HIS A 49 -10.93 14.54 -9.96
CA HIS A 49 -10.05 13.51 -10.50
C HIS A 49 -10.76 12.17 -10.66
N THR A 50 -10.28 11.38 -11.63
CA THR A 50 -10.55 9.94 -11.69
C THR A 50 -9.58 9.23 -10.77
N MET A 51 -10.07 8.34 -9.92
CA MET A 51 -9.28 7.66 -8.89
C MET A 51 -9.45 6.15 -9.01
N LEU A 52 -8.34 5.42 -8.97
CA LEU A 52 -8.29 3.97 -8.88
C LEU A 52 -7.78 3.56 -7.50
N LEU A 53 -8.61 2.83 -6.78
CA LEU A 53 -8.26 2.19 -5.52
C LEU A 53 -8.32 0.68 -5.74
N TYR A 54 -7.44 -0.08 -5.10
CA TYR A 54 -7.50 -1.53 -5.17
C TYR A 54 -6.98 -2.18 -3.89
N ASP A 55 -7.43 -3.37 -3.63
CA ASP A 55 -6.85 -4.21 -2.60
C ASP A 55 -5.69 -5.00 -3.23
N LYS A 56 -4.48 -4.81 -2.72
CA LYS A 56 -3.35 -5.59 -3.19
C LYS A 56 -3.53 -7.08 -2.84
N ARG A 57 -2.83 -7.95 -3.53
CA ARG A 57 -2.81 -9.39 -3.26
C ARG A 57 -2.73 -9.68 -1.76
N GLY A 58 -3.53 -10.63 -1.27
CA GLY A 58 -3.57 -11.03 0.13
C GLY A 58 -4.18 -10.04 1.10
N HIS A 59 -4.87 -8.99 0.61
CA HIS A 59 -5.52 -7.97 1.44
C HIS A 59 -6.94 -7.69 0.96
N GLY A 60 -7.78 -7.20 1.88
CA GLY A 60 -9.15 -6.81 1.59
C GLY A 60 -9.97 -7.96 0.97
N LEU A 61 -10.52 -7.71 -0.22
CA LEU A 61 -11.31 -8.70 -0.96
C LEU A 61 -10.56 -9.29 -2.17
N SER A 62 -9.26 -9.06 -2.31
CA SER A 62 -8.43 -9.67 -3.33
C SER A 62 -7.95 -11.06 -2.91
N ASP A 63 -7.71 -11.93 -3.90
CA ASP A 63 -7.17 -13.27 -3.66
C ASP A 63 -5.81 -13.21 -2.96
N ILE A 64 -5.50 -14.26 -2.20
CA ILE A 64 -4.19 -14.42 -1.55
C ILE A 64 -3.14 -14.81 -2.60
N GLY A 65 -3.48 -15.74 -3.48
CA GLY A 65 -2.51 -16.31 -4.42
C GLY A 65 -1.41 -17.10 -3.72
N GLN A 66 -0.30 -17.27 -4.42
CA GLN A 66 0.86 -17.99 -3.90
C GLN A 66 1.71 -17.08 -3.00
N VAL A 67 2.15 -17.58 -1.86
CA VAL A 67 3.07 -16.92 -0.92
C VAL A 67 4.42 -17.66 -0.91
N PRO A 68 5.55 -17.03 -0.51
CA PRO A 68 5.70 -15.62 -0.18
C PRO A 68 5.62 -14.71 -1.41
N TYR A 69 5.42 -13.39 -1.21
CA TYR A 69 5.43 -12.41 -2.29
C TYR A 69 6.79 -11.71 -2.42
N SER A 70 6.98 -11.06 -3.59
CA SER A 70 8.00 -10.02 -3.78
C SER A 70 7.33 -8.68 -4.10
N ILE A 71 8.04 -7.57 -3.92
CA ILE A 71 7.53 -6.24 -4.32
C ILE A 71 7.33 -6.17 -5.84
N GLU A 72 8.18 -6.86 -6.60
CA GLU A 72 8.09 -6.97 -8.06
C GLU A 72 6.81 -7.68 -8.52
N GLU A 73 6.39 -8.74 -7.83
CA GLU A 73 5.11 -9.41 -8.11
C GLU A 73 3.93 -8.49 -7.82
N LEU A 74 3.94 -7.79 -6.67
CA LEU A 74 2.89 -6.84 -6.32
C LEU A 74 2.81 -5.67 -7.32
N ALA A 75 3.95 -5.21 -7.83
CA ALA A 75 4.01 -4.20 -8.88
C ALA A 75 3.52 -4.74 -10.23
N THR A 76 3.81 -6.01 -10.54
CA THR A 76 3.31 -6.68 -11.76
C THR A 76 1.79 -6.83 -11.74
N ASP A 77 1.21 -7.14 -10.59
CA ASP A 77 -0.24 -7.18 -10.39
C ASP A 77 -0.87 -5.80 -10.65
N LEU A 78 -0.27 -4.75 -10.08
CA LEU A 78 -0.74 -3.39 -10.31
C LEU A 78 -0.61 -2.99 -11.78
N ALA A 79 0.51 -3.30 -12.43
CA ALA A 79 0.69 -3.04 -13.86
C ALA A 79 -0.38 -3.74 -14.71
N GLY A 80 -0.67 -5.01 -14.42
CA GLY A 80 -1.72 -5.78 -15.09
C GLY A 80 -3.11 -5.18 -14.89
N LEU A 81 -3.40 -4.67 -13.68
CA LEU A 81 -4.67 -3.97 -13.41
C LEU A 81 -4.77 -2.67 -14.21
N LEU A 82 -3.70 -1.87 -14.27
CA LEU A 82 -3.65 -0.63 -15.05
C LEU A 82 -3.82 -0.92 -16.56
N ASP A 83 -3.13 -1.93 -17.08
CA ASP A 83 -3.25 -2.36 -18.47
C ASP A 83 -4.69 -2.81 -18.79
N ARG A 84 -5.30 -3.60 -17.92
CA ARG A 84 -6.68 -4.09 -18.05
C ARG A 84 -7.71 -2.97 -18.08
N LEU A 85 -7.46 -1.90 -17.32
CA LEU A 85 -8.35 -0.74 -17.24
C LEU A 85 -8.01 0.37 -18.26
N GLY A 86 -7.00 0.16 -19.09
CA GLY A 86 -6.54 1.17 -20.07
C GLY A 86 -5.93 2.42 -19.43
N VAL A 87 -5.47 2.33 -18.18
CA VAL A 87 -4.85 3.45 -17.46
C VAL A 87 -3.40 3.59 -17.88
N ARG A 88 -3.02 4.79 -18.30
CA ARG A 88 -1.66 5.16 -18.67
C ARG A 88 -1.28 6.48 -18.02
N GLN A 89 0.02 6.69 -17.77
CA GLN A 89 0.52 7.96 -17.23
C GLN A 89 -0.21 8.37 -15.93
N ALA A 90 -0.36 7.42 -14.99
CA ALA A 90 -1.03 7.63 -13.72
C ALA A 90 -0.17 8.44 -12.74
N ILE A 91 -0.81 9.13 -11.80
CA ILE A 91 -0.17 9.59 -10.56
C ILE A 91 -0.34 8.44 -9.55
N VAL A 92 0.76 7.81 -9.15
CA VAL A 92 0.71 6.67 -8.24
C VAL A 92 1.03 7.14 -6.81
N CYS A 93 0.03 7.03 -5.94
CA CYS A 93 0.12 7.38 -4.52
C CYS A 93 0.30 6.10 -3.70
N GLY A 94 1.50 5.88 -3.18
CA GLY A 94 1.85 4.70 -2.39
C GLY A 94 2.07 5.04 -0.91
N LEU A 95 1.37 4.32 -0.03
CA LEU A 95 1.53 4.43 1.43
C LEU A 95 2.34 3.24 1.95
N SER A 96 3.46 3.50 2.63
CA SER A 96 4.31 2.46 3.24
C SER A 96 4.77 1.43 2.19
N VAL A 97 4.46 0.13 2.34
CA VAL A 97 4.72 -0.88 1.30
C VAL A 97 4.16 -0.47 -0.09
N GLY A 98 3.07 0.28 -0.09
CA GLY A 98 2.53 0.84 -1.34
C GLY A 98 3.51 1.77 -2.05
N GLY A 99 4.40 2.44 -1.31
CA GLY A 99 5.48 3.25 -1.87
C GLY A 99 6.59 2.41 -2.49
N LEU A 100 6.93 1.25 -1.90
CA LEU A 100 7.86 0.29 -2.51
C LEU A 100 7.27 -0.28 -3.82
N ILE A 101 5.98 -0.64 -3.81
CA ILE A 101 5.26 -1.10 -5.01
C ILE A 101 5.25 -0.02 -6.11
N ALA A 102 5.03 1.24 -5.74
CA ALA A 102 5.04 2.36 -6.68
C ALA A 102 6.43 2.59 -7.31
N GLN A 103 7.50 2.47 -6.54
CA GLN A 103 8.89 2.54 -7.02
C GLN A 103 9.20 1.36 -7.97
N ALA A 104 8.81 0.15 -7.60
CA ALA A 104 8.97 -1.03 -8.45
C ALA A 104 8.16 -0.92 -9.76
N LEU A 105 6.93 -0.41 -9.69
CA LEU A 105 6.12 -0.16 -10.87
C LEU A 105 6.82 0.83 -11.81
N TYR A 106 7.33 1.94 -11.28
CA TYR A 106 8.05 2.92 -12.09
C TYR A 106 9.30 2.32 -12.75
N GLN A 107 10.07 1.54 -12.01
CA GLN A 107 11.28 0.90 -12.53
C GLN A 107 10.98 -0.06 -13.69
N ARG A 108 9.89 -0.80 -13.61
CA ARG A 108 9.53 -1.86 -14.59
C ARG A 108 8.67 -1.34 -15.74
N ARG A 109 7.79 -0.38 -15.46
CA ARG A 109 6.79 0.15 -16.39
C ARG A 109 6.68 1.68 -16.25
N PRO A 110 7.78 2.41 -16.58
CA PRO A 110 7.78 3.89 -16.50
C PRO A 110 6.71 4.52 -17.40
N ASP A 111 6.27 3.83 -18.45
CA ASP A 111 5.17 4.23 -19.33
C ASP A 111 3.82 4.38 -18.59
N LEU A 112 3.63 3.69 -17.47
CA LEU A 112 2.40 3.76 -16.67
C LEU A 112 2.41 4.91 -15.66
N VAL A 113 3.57 5.48 -15.34
CA VAL A 113 3.75 6.41 -14.22
C VAL A 113 4.12 7.80 -14.72
N ARG A 114 3.27 8.79 -14.41
CA ARG A 114 3.50 10.22 -14.68
C ARG A 114 4.16 10.95 -13.51
N ALA A 115 3.78 10.58 -12.29
CA ALA A 115 4.31 11.15 -11.05
C ALA A 115 4.10 10.17 -9.91
N LEU A 116 4.87 10.32 -8.83
CA LEU A 116 4.77 9.54 -7.61
C LEU A 116 4.38 10.42 -6.43
N VAL A 117 3.51 9.92 -5.57
CA VAL A 117 3.31 10.42 -4.21
C VAL A 117 3.71 9.31 -3.25
N LEU A 118 4.82 9.51 -2.55
CA LEU A 118 5.42 8.55 -1.64
C LEU A 118 5.11 8.99 -0.20
N SER A 119 4.13 8.34 0.42
CA SER A 119 3.66 8.71 1.76
C SER A 119 4.14 7.68 2.78
N ASN A 120 4.79 8.16 3.83
CA ASN A 120 5.21 7.32 4.96
C ASN A 120 5.87 6.02 4.49
N THR A 121 6.89 6.15 3.64
CA THR A 121 7.59 5.05 2.96
C THR A 121 9.07 5.39 2.80
N ALA A 122 9.84 4.44 2.30
CA ALA A 122 11.27 4.63 2.02
C ALA A 122 11.71 3.71 0.87
N HIS A 123 12.98 3.78 0.49
CA HIS A 123 13.61 2.84 -0.45
C HIS A 123 13.84 1.46 0.20
N LYS A 124 13.96 1.41 1.53
CA LYS A 124 14.08 0.20 2.35
C LYS A 124 13.38 0.43 3.69
N ILE A 125 12.60 -0.53 4.17
CA ILE A 125 11.79 -0.38 5.38
C ILE A 125 12.14 -1.48 6.39
N GLY A 126 12.77 -1.10 7.49
CA GLY A 126 13.15 -2.00 8.58
C GLY A 126 14.32 -2.92 8.25
N THR A 127 14.54 -3.92 9.10
CA THR A 127 15.59 -4.93 8.95
C THR A 127 14.98 -6.31 8.72
N ALA A 128 15.77 -7.25 8.19
CA ALA A 128 15.32 -8.63 7.98
C ALA A 128 14.87 -9.28 9.30
N GLU A 129 15.65 -9.09 10.37
CA GLU A 129 15.37 -9.66 11.68
C GLU A 129 14.02 -9.17 12.24
N MET A 130 13.74 -7.87 12.13
CA MET A 130 12.47 -7.28 12.57
C MET A 130 11.27 -7.88 11.82
N TRP A 131 11.44 -8.11 10.52
CA TRP A 131 10.36 -8.70 9.70
C TRP A 131 10.19 -10.19 9.96
N ASP A 132 11.28 -10.94 10.17
CA ASP A 132 11.24 -12.36 10.51
C ASP A 132 10.57 -12.59 11.87
N GLU A 133 10.88 -11.78 12.89
CA GLU A 133 10.20 -11.81 14.18
C GLU A 133 8.69 -11.54 14.04
N ARG A 134 8.32 -10.57 13.21
CA ARG A 134 6.90 -10.25 12.95
C ARG A 134 6.19 -11.37 12.23
N ILE A 135 6.80 -11.97 11.21
CA ILE A 135 6.29 -13.13 10.49
C ILE A 135 6.02 -14.27 11.47
N ALA A 136 7.03 -14.66 12.25
CA ALA A 136 6.92 -15.74 13.23
C ALA A 136 5.81 -15.49 14.27
N ALA A 137 5.69 -14.26 14.78
CA ALA A 137 4.65 -13.91 15.75
C ALA A 137 3.24 -14.02 15.15
N VAL A 138 3.06 -13.55 13.91
CA VAL A 138 1.77 -13.59 13.22
C VAL A 138 1.38 -15.00 12.79
N GLU A 139 2.32 -15.80 12.32
CA GLU A 139 2.07 -17.22 11.99
C GLU A 139 1.66 -18.02 13.22
N ALA A 140 2.31 -17.79 14.36
CA ALA A 140 2.04 -18.53 15.60
C ALA A 140 0.71 -18.12 16.25
N LYS A 141 0.33 -16.84 16.21
CA LYS A 141 -0.75 -16.30 17.08
C LYS A 141 -1.76 -15.41 16.33
N GLY A 142 -1.63 -15.24 15.03
CA GLY A 142 -2.48 -14.37 14.23
C GLY A 142 -2.20 -12.87 14.40
N LEU A 143 -2.92 -12.05 13.67
CA LEU A 143 -2.67 -10.60 13.58
C LEU A 143 -3.02 -9.84 14.87
N ALA A 144 -3.88 -10.40 15.72
CA ALA A 144 -4.29 -9.72 16.95
C ALA A 144 -3.12 -9.48 17.91
N VAL A 145 -2.10 -10.36 17.91
CA VAL A 145 -0.95 -10.28 18.82
C VAL A 145 -0.05 -9.06 18.54
N ILE A 146 -0.01 -8.60 17.30
CA ILE A 146 0.82 -7.45 16.91
C ILE A 146 0.01 -6.15 16.79
N ALA A 147 -1.33 -6.23 16.86
CA ALA A 147 -2.21 -5.13 16.47
C ALA A 147 -1.94 -3.85 17.27
N ASP A 148 -1.83 -3.95 18.58
CA ASP A 148 -1.68 -2.76 19.43
C ASP A 148 -0.33 -2.05 19.16
N GLY A 149 0.77 -2.78 19.05
CA GLY A 149 2.07 -2.21 18.70
C GLY A 149 2.16 -1.65 17.27
N VAL A 150 1.41 -2.21 16.33
CA VAL A 150 1.29 -1.67 14.95
C VAL A 150 0.52 -0.36 14.96
N LEU A 151 -0.64 -0.34 15.60
CA LEU A 151 -1.52 0.83 15.66
C LEU A 151 -0.92 1.98 16.47
N GLU A 152 -0.07 1.67 17.45
CA GLU A 152 0.69 2.69 18.18
C GLU A 152 1.67 3.46 17.29
N ARG A 153 2.26 2.79 16.32
CA ARG A 153 3.13 3.43 15.32
C ARG A 153 2.37 4.20 14.24
N TRP A 154 1.11 3.83 13.97
CA TRP A 154 0.30 4.48 12.92
C TRP A 154 -0.42 5.71 13.39
N PHE A 155 -0.85 5.75 14.66
CA PHE A 155 -1.75 6.76 15.17
C PHE A 155 -1.20 7.45 16.42
N THR A 156 -1.40 8.77 16.48
CA THR A 156 -1.05 9.57 17.65
C THR A 156 -1.87 9.15 18.88
N PRO A 157 -1.39 9.41 20.11
CA PRO A 157 -2.16 9.15 21.33
C PRO A 157 -3.55 9.78 21.32
N ALA A 158 -3.66 10.98 20.74
CA ALA A 158 -4.94 11.68 20.63
C ALA A 158 -5.96 10.95 19.73
N PHE A 159 -5.51 10.23 18.71
CA PHE A 159 -6.38 9.43 17.85
C PHE A 159 -6.75 8.09 18.47
N ARG A 160 -5.87 7.49 19.29
CA ARG A 160 -6.03 6.17 19.92
C ARG A 160 -6.95 6.14 21.13
N ARG A 161 -7.81 7.16 21.32
CA ARG A 161 -8.76 7.19 22.44
C ARG A 161 -9.80 6.10 22.30
N PRO A 162 -10.22 5.45 23.42
CA PRO A 162 -11.23 4.37 23.40
C PRO A 162 -12.56 4.78 22.76
N GLU A 163 -12.93 6.05 22.87
CA GLU A 163 -14.17 6.63 22.34
C GLU A 163 -14.11 6.86 20.81
N ASN A 164 -12.92 6.78 20.20
CA ASN A 164 -12.76 6.97 18.77
C ASN A 164 -13.15 5.71 18.00
N ALA A 165 -14.37 5.67 17.50
CA ALA A 165 -14.87 4.56 16.69
C ALA A 165 -14.02 4.28 15.43
N ALA A 166 -13.39 5.32 14.84
CA ALA A 166 -12.51 5.14 13.70
C ALA A 166 -11.27 4.34 14.08
N PHE A 167 -10.67 4.57 15.25
CA PHE A 167 -9.54 3.78 15.74
C PHE A 167 -9.90 2.31 15.89
N ALA A 168 -11.06 1.98 16.48
CA ALA A 168 -11.57 0.62 16.56
C ALA A 168 -11.78 0.01 15.15
N GLY A 169 -12.25 0.82 14.20
CA GLY A 169 -12.40 0.43 12.80
C GLY A 169 -11.08 0.06 12.13
N TYR A 170 -10.02 0.84 12.34
CA TYR A 170 -8.68 0.54 11.82
C TYR A 170 -8.09 -0.73 12.45
N ARG A 171 -8.31 -0.94 13.77
CA ARG A 171 -7.93 -2.18 14.43
C ARG A 171 -8.63 -3.38 13.81
N ASN A 172 -9.94 -3.29 13.59
CA ASN A 172 -10.72 -4.34 12.92
C ASN A 172 -10.24 -4.60 11.49
N MET A 173 -9.88 -3.56 10.75
CA MET A 173 -9.31 -3.70 9.41
C MET A 173 -8.02 -4.52 9.43
N LEU A 174 -7.09 -4.21 10.34
CA LEU A 174 -5.82 -4.91 10.48
C LEU A 174 -6.02 -6.39 10.88
N VAL A 175 -6.75 -6.66 11.95
CA VAL A 175 -6.85 -8.02 12.51
C VAL A 175 -7.68 -8.99 11.65
N ARG A 176 -8.44 -8.46 10.71
CA ARG A 176 -9.25 -9.26 9.78
C ARG A 176 -8.58 -9.51 8.43
N GLN A 177 -7.35 -9.02 8.22
CA GLN A 177 -6.61 -9.37 7.02
C GLN A 177 -6.25 -10.86 7.03
N PRO A 178 -6.18 -11.51 5.86
CA PRO A 178 -5.70 -12.89 5.77
C PRO A 178 -4.25 -13.01 6.30
N VAL A 179 -4.01 -13.90 7.25
CA VAL A 179 -2.68 -14.12 7.84
C VAL A 179 -1.64 -14.41 6.77
N ALA A 180 -1.92 -15.33 5.85
CA ALA A 180 -0.98 -15.69 4.79
C ALA A 180 -0.64 -14.50 3.87
N GLY A 181 -1.65 -13.66 3.53
CA GLY A 181 -1.43 -12.46 2.72
C GLY A 181 -0.59 -11.40 3.45
N TYR A 182 -0.84 -11.21 4.74
CA TYR A 182 -0.05 -10.30 5.57
C TYR A 182 1.41 -10.76 5.67
N VAL A 183 1.64 -12.02 6.01
CA VAL A 183 2.97 -12.65 6.11
C VAL A 183 3.70 -12.61 4.77
N GLY A 184 3.02 -12.96 3.67
CA GLY A 184 3.60 -12.88 2.33
C GLY A 184 4.05 -11.45 1.98
N THR A 185 3.30 -10.44 2.40
CA THR A 185 3.70 -9.03 2.20
C THR A 185 4.85 -8.61 3.15
N CYS A 186 4.90 -9.13 4.38
CA CYS A 186 6.07 -8.92 5.27
C CYS A 186 7.36 -9.45 4.64
N ALA A 187 7.33 -10.66 4.04
CA ALA A 187 8.47 -11.22 3.32
C ALA A 187 8.89 -10.33 2.14
N ALA A 188 7.93 -9.83 1.36
CA ALA A 188 8.20 -8.90 0.27
C ALA A 188 8.91 -7.62 0.75
N ILE A 189 8.51 -7.06 1.89
CA ILE A 189 9.15 -5.85 2.45
C ILE A 189 10.54 -6.18 3.00
N ARG A 190 10.69 -7.32 3.68
CA ARG A 190 11.98 -7.79 4.23
C ARG A 190 13.07 -7.84 3.16
N ASP A 191 12.70 -8.38 2.00
CA ASP A 191 13.64 -8.67 0.93
C ASP A 191 13.83 -7.49 -0.04
N ALA A 192 13.04 -6.41 0.12
CA ALA A 192 13.09 -5.23 -0.74
C ALA A 192 14.23 -4.29 -0.40
N ASP A 193 14.97 -3.85 -1.43
CA ASP A 193 15.92 -2.75 -1.35
C ASP A 193 15.91 -1.96 -2.66
N TYR A 194 15.34 -0.75 -2.62
CA TYR A 194 15.23 0.15 -3.77
C TYR A 194 16.20 1.32 -3.70
N THR A 195 17.28 1.24 -2.89
CA THR A 195 18.26 2.32 -2.71
C THR A 195 18.79 2.83 -4.04
N ASP A 196 19.27 1.94 -4.90
CA ASP A 196 19.82 2.31 -6.21
C ASP A 196 18.74 2.77 -7.22
N ALA A 197 17.53 2.24 -7.07
CA ALA A 197 16.41 2.55 -7.97
C ALA A 197 15.80 3.92 -7.66
N ALA A 198 15.72 4.30 -6.38
CA ALA A 198 15.17 5.59 -5.95
C ALA A 198 15.92 6.77 -6.57
N GLY A 199 17.25 6.71 -6.64
CA GLY A 199 18.09 7.73 -7.28
C GLY A 199 17.91 7.87 -8.81
N LYS A 200 17.21 6.91 -9.44
CA LYS A 200 16.94 6.90 -10.90
C LYS A 200 15.52 7.33 -11.26
N ILE A 201 14.72 7.75 -10.29
CA ILE A 201 13.37 8.24 -10.56
C ILE A 201 13.44 9.60 -11.23
N ALA A 202 12.97 9.69 -12.46
CA ALA A 202 13.03 10.90 -13.29
C ALA A 202 11.67 11.60 -13.50
N VAL A 203 10.62 11.12 -12.81
CA VAL A 203 9.29 11.77 -12.80
C VAL A 203 9.14 12.64 -11.55
N PRO A 204 8.20 13.62 -11.53
CA PRO A 204 7.92 14.38 -10.32
C PRO A 204 7.56 13.46 -9.14
N VAL A 205 8.16 13.73 -7.98
CA VAL A 205 7.92 13.00 -6.74
C VAL A 205 7.50 13.96 -5.64
N LEU A 206 6.41 13.64 -4.94
CA LEU A 206 6.02 14.27 -3.68
C LEU A 206 6.23 13.27 -2.56
N CYS A 207 7.10 13.57 -1.60
CA CYS A 207 7.24 12.81 -0.38
C CYS A 207 6.39 13.43 0.74
N ILE A 208 5.66 12.57 1.48
CA ILE A 208 4.84 12.96 2.63
C ILE A 208 5.29 12.09 3.82
N ALA A 209 5.61 12.74 4.93
CA ALA A 209 5.97 12.07 6.18
C ALA A 209 5.13 12.62 7.33
N GLY A 210 4.61 11.74 8.19
CA GLY A 210 4.04 12.14 9.47
C GLY A 210 5.17 12.44 10.46
N ASP A 211 5.08 13.56 11.17
CA ASP A 211 6.10 13.99 12.16
C ASP A 211 6.20 13.06 13.37
N GLN A 212 5.18 12.25 13.62
CA GLN A 212 5.10 11.26 14.70
C GLN A 212 5.01 9.82 14.18
N ASP A 213 5.37 9.57 12.92
CA ASP A 213 5.36 8.22 12.36
C ASP A 213 6.49 7.37 12.98
N GLY A 214 6.10 6.34 13.74
CA GLY A 214 7.03 5.39 14.34
C GLY A 214 7.46 4.23 13.43
N SER A 215 6.92 4.14 12.21
CA SER A 215 7.26 3.10 11.23
C SER A 215 8.25 3.59 10.18
N THR A 216 8.00 4.78 9.65
CA THR A 216 8.83 5.45 8.65
C THR A 216 9.00 6.91 9.06
N PRO A 217 9.89 7.19 10.02
CA PRO A 217 10.09 8.53 10.56
C PRO A 217 10.61 9.50 9.48
N PRO A 218 10.43 10.83 9.67
CA PRO A 218 10.76 11.83 8.66
C PRO A 218 12.19 11.73 8.09
N ASP A 219 13.16 11.35 8.91
CA ASP A 219 14.55 11.21 8.46
C ASP A 219 14.77 10.03 7.50
N LEU A 220 13.91 9.01 7.56
CA LEU A 220 13.94 7.89 6.61
C LEU A 220 13.25 8.24 5.29
N VAL A 221 12.28 9.17 5.31
CA VAL A 221 11.50 9.56 4.13
C VAL A 221 12.22 10.62 3.28
N ARG A 222 13.16 11.37 3.86
CA ARG A 222 13.97 12.40 3.19
C ARG A 222 15.06 11.80 2.32
#